data_7186fdc69712c3de7c78f7552f17f5b9
#
_entry.id   7186fdc69712c3de7c78f7552f17f5b9
#
_cell.length_a   1.000
_cell.length_b   1.000
_cell.length_c   1.000
_cell.angle_alpha   90.00
_cell.angle_beta   90.00
_cell.angle_gamma   90.00
#
_symmetry.space_group_name_H-M   'P 1'
#
loop_
_entity.id
_entity.type
_entity.pdbx_description
1 polymer ?
#
loop_
_entity_poly.entity_id
_entity_poly.type
_entity_poly.pdbx_seq_one_letter_code
_entity_poly.pdbx_strand_id
1 'polypeptide(L)'
;MALRDNDLRDKTRITFYRGIRTIGGNLIEVSYGDSRIVFDCGCEYNPAAPKQPRDLADLISQGYVPYLPAIFDRTIDVPGHHWSADPYAHSAVFVSHAHLDHSKMLNYIDSAIPVYASQNTKRVLEAMNVNDDFDFPPYRKDCSHTRPITGVEPNGVVRVGSISVTGRPVDHDAYGASGLRVVTPDAVIAYTGDIRFHGFLEHDTRAFLQANAGADALIMEGTSISFRKPGDPVDRPETTEQQVCDRIEALVRDNPHRQITFNYYLTNIERIQHIIASSPRTVVLSAYAAFVYTSVTGDPVHYYRLNDDRDYSALDSTLEIPFDELLSDQDAYLWQLDDRARAAHLHDLRRNGLYVHTGAAPLGEYDPAYKPFFQGFADQDIEAVTISCSGHATVEKAFEIIDAVRPRLLFPVHGEHPERYRNDYGAMVLPEPGLTVEL
;
A
#
# COMPACT_ATOMS: atom_id res chain seq x y z
N MET A 1 -35.90 23.00 -12.56
CA MET A 1 -36.79 21.83 -12.73
C MET A 1 -36.02 20.67 -12.11
N ALA A 2 -36.30 20.33 -10.85
CA ALA A 2 -35.60 19.25 -10.16
C ALA A 2 -35.98 17.93 -10.86
N LEU A 3 -35.00 17.25 -11.42
CA LEU A 3 -35.13 15.87 -11.88
C LEU A 3 -35.62 15.04 -10.71
N ARG A 4 -36.66 14.23 -10.91
CA ARG A 4 -37.21 13.38 -9.87
C ARG A 4 -36.12 12.39 -9.43
N ASP A 5 -35.89 12.29 -8.12
CA ASP A 5 -34.88 11.42 -7.48
C ASP A 5 -34.91 9.94 -7.90
N ASN A 6 -35.95 9.48 -8.61
CA ASN A 6 -36.10 8.11 -9.07
C ASN A 6 -35.40 7.79 -10.40
N ASP A 7 -35.14 8.76 -11.27
CA ASP A 7 -34.51 8.49 -12.58
C ASP A 7 -32.97 8.37 -12.49
N LEU A 8 -32.37 8.82 -11.38
CA LEU A 8 -30.91 8.82 -11.17
C LEU A 8 -30.36 7.51 -10.57
N ARG A 9 -31.24 6.60 -10.15
CA ARG A 9 -30.83 5.39 -9.41
C ARG A 9 -30.51 4.19 -10.29
N ASP A 10 -30.95 4.16 -11.54
CA ASP A 10 -30.84 3.00 -12.43
C ASP A 10 -29.63 3.06 -13.36
N LYS A 11 -28.58 3.80 -12.99
CA LYS A 11 -27.32 3.90 -13.71
C LYS A 11 -26.12 3.83 -12.81
N THR A 12 -25.06 3.26 -13.32
CA THR A 12 -23.79 3.21 -12.62
C THR A 12 -23.14 4.58 -12.55
N ARG A 13 -22.73 4.97 -11.35
CA ARG A 13 -22.02 6.23 -11.10
C ARG A 13 -20.70 5.95 -10.40
N ILE A 14 -19.68 6.72 -10.78
CA ILE A 14 -18.37 6.73 -10.13
C ILE A 14 -18.16 8.11 -9.54
N THR A 15 -17.93 8.19 -8.23
CA THR A 15 -17.65 9.46 -7.53
C THR A 15 -16.23 9.43 -6.98
N PHE A 16 -15.45 10.46 -7.29
CA PHE A 16 -14.07 10.59 -6.90
C PHE A 16 -13.94 11.56 -5.72
N TYR A 17 -13.66 11.05 -4.54
CA TYR A 17 -13.50 11.91 -3.35
C TYR A 17 -12.03 12.33 -3.15
N ARG A 18 -11.09 11.38 -3.32
CA ARG A 18 -9.65 11.61 -3.16
C ARG A 18 -8.83 10.65 -4.03
N GLY A 19 -7.47 10.77 -3.99
CA GLY A 19 -6.56 10.06 -4.89
C GLY A 19 -6.43 10.78 -6.24
N ILE A 20 -6.70 12.10 -6.28
CA ILE A 20 -6.77 12.89 -7.50
C ILE A 20 -5.68 13.94 -7.45
N ARG A 21 -4.79 13.96 -8.46
CA ARG A 21 -3.62 14.84 -8.52
C ARG A 21 -2.74 14.76 -7.27
N THR A 22 -2.75 13.61 -6.63
CA THR A 22 -1.89 13.25 -5.49
C THR A 22 -1.44 11.81 -5.65
N ILE A 23 -0.28 11.46 -5.11
CA ILE A 23 0.12 10.06 -4.99
C ILE A 23 -0.51 9.54 -3.71
N GLY A 24 -1.41 8.56 -3.87
CA GLY A 24 -2.14 7.97 -2.76
C GLY A 24 -3.33 8.77 -2.24
N GLY A 25 -3.86 8.32 -1.12
CA GLY A 25 -5.07 8.86 -0.49
C GLY A 25 -6.35 8.46 -1.22
N ASN A 26 -6.38 7.29 -1.86
CA ASN A 26 -7.52 6.85 -2.66
C ASN A 26 -8.79 6.69 -1.83
N LEU A 27 -9.87 7.29 -2.35
CA LEU A 27 -11.22 7.16 -1.81
C LEU A 27 -12.22 7.39 -2.96
N ILE A 28 -12.72 6.31 -3.56
CA ILE A 28 -13.52 6.34 -4.78
C ILE A 28 -14.77 5.48 -4.58
N GLU A 29 -15.94 6.02 -4.92
CA GLU A 29 -17.22 5.32 -4.79
C GLU A 29 -17.74 4.86 -6.14
N VAL A 30 -18.29 3.66 -6.18
CA VAL A 30 -19.14 3.18 -7.28
C VAL A 30 -20.53 2.88 -6.71
N SER A 31 -21.56 3.41 -7.33
CA SER A 31 -22.94 3.18 -6.91
C SER A 31 -23.88 2.84 -8.06
N TYR A 32 -24.91 2.03 -7.75
CA TYR A 32 -26.03 1.68 -8.62
C TYR A 32 -27.27 1.40 -7.79
N GLY A 33 -28.37 2.07 -8.09
CA GLY A 33 -29.62 1.91 -7.34
C GLY A 33 -29.45 2.25 -5.85
N ASP A 34 -29.75 1.28 -5.00
CA ASP A 34 -29.61 1.37 -3.54
C ASP A 34 -28.31 0.75 -3.00
N SER A 35 -27.36 0.53 -3.87
CA SER A 35 -26.09 -0.18 -3.58
C SER A 35 -24.88 0.70 -3.84
N ARG A 36 -23.88 0.62 -2.97
CA ARG A 36 -22.64 1.38 -3.06
C ARG A 36 -21.45 0.53 -2.61
N ILE A 37 -20.34 0.69 -3.30
CA ILE A 37 -19.03 0.25 -2.83
C ILE A 37 -18.05 1.42 -2.83
N VAL A 38 -17.05 1.36 -1.95
CA VAL A 38 -15.96 2.34 -1.88
C VAL A 38 -14.65 1.60 -2.04
N PHE A 39 -13.78 2.10 -2.89
CA PHE A 39 -12.41 1.62 -3.05
C PHE A 39 -11.50 2.40 -2.15
N ASP A 40 -10.77 1.66 -1.31
CA ASP A 40 -9.76 2.14 -0.40
C ASP A 40 -10.27 3.15 0.64
N CYS A 41 -9.43 3.49 1.59
CA CYS A 41 -9.65 4.52 2.58
C CYS A 41 -8.30 4.97 3.14
N GLY A 42 -7.47 5.51 2.25
CA GLY A 42 -6.09 5.87 2.52
C GLY A 42 -5.87 7.35 2.79
N CYS A 43 -4.67 7.67 3.23
CA CYS A 43 -4.19 9.03 3.42
C CYS A 43 -2.90 9.22 2.64
N GLU A 44 -2.83 10.25 1.79
CA GLU A 44 -1.63 10.54 1.02
C GLU A 44 -0.37 10.67 1.91
N TYR A 45 0.75 10.19 1.43
CA TYR A 45 2.03 10.33 2.10
C TYR A 45 2.64 11.70 1.78
N ASN A 46 2.71 12.58 2.77
CA ASN A 46 3.32 13.90 2.64
C ASN A 46 4.31 14.15 3.79
N PRO A 47 5.55 13.64 3.68
CA PRO A 47 6.54 13.79 4.74
C PRO A 47 7.00 15.24 4.94
N ALA A 48 6.80 16.12 3.95
CA ALA A 48 7.12 17.53 4.02
C ALA A 48 6.00 18.39 4.63
N ALA A 49 4.84 17.79 4.97
CA ALA A 49 3.73 18.53 5.58
C ALA A 49 4.18 19.20 6.90
N PRO A 50 3.88 20.49 7.10
CA PRO A 50 4.27 21.20 8.32
C PRO A 50 3.70 20.57 9.61
N LYS A 51 2.55 19.92 9.49
CA LYS A 51 1.90 19.19 10.56
C LYS A 51 1.27 17.92 10.00
N GLN A 52 1.66 16.79 10.55
CA GLN A 52 1.03 15.51 10.22
C GLN A 52 -0.36 15.43 10.86
N PRO A 53 -1.39 14.96 10.13
CA PRO A 53 -2.73 14.76 10.69
C PRO A 53 -2.69 13.64 11.75
N ARG A 54 -3.39 13.85 12.87
CA ARG A 54 -3.43 12.92 14.01
C ARG A 54 -4.72 12.12 14.08
N ASP A 55 -5.78 12.67 13.51
CA ASP A 55 -7.13 12.11 13.57
C ASP A 55 -7.99 12.58 12.38
N LEU A 56 -9.25 12.13 12.33
CA LEU A 56 -10.18 12.48 11.26
C LEU A 56 -10.46 13.99 11.19
N ALA A 57 -10.52 14.67 12.32
CA ALA A 57 -10.78 16.12 12.35
C ALA A 57 -9.59 16.91 11.78
N ASP A 58 -8.35 16.50 12.11
CA ASP A 58 -7.15 17.07 11.51
C ASP A 58 -7.13 16.81 9.98
N LEU A 59 -7.44 15.59 9.52
CA LEU A 59 -7.50 15.24 8.09
C LEU A 59 -8.47 16.12 7.31
N ILE A 60 -9.67 16.30 7.83
CA ILE A 60 -10.70 17.13 7.20
C ILE A 60 -10.30 18.61 7.22
N SER A 61 -9.84 19.13 8.37
CA SER A 61 -9.46 20.54 8.51
C SER A 61 -8.27 20.94 7.66
N GLN A 62 -7.36 20.00 7.38
CA GLN A 62 -6.18 20.20 6.52
C GLN A 62 -6.47 19.89 5.04
N GLY A 63 -7.69 19.43 4.69
CA GLY A 63 -8.10 19.15 3.32
C GLY A 63 -7.58 17.81 2.76
N TYR A 64 -7.09 16.90 3.62
CA TYR A 64 -6.67 15.56 3.18
C TYR A 64 -7.85 14.68 2.75
N VAL A 65 -9.03 14.90 3.32
CA VAL A 65 -10.26 14.19 2.95
C VAL A 65 -11.47 15.11 3.17
N PRO A 66 -12.51 15.05 2.31
CA PRO A 66 -13.78 15.71 2.62
C PRO A 66 -14.52 14.97 3.74
N TYR A 67 -15.36 15.67 4.49
CA TYR A 67 -16.26 14.98 5.42
C TYR A 67 -17.33 14.20 4.64
N LEU A 68 -17.41 12.90 4.89
CA LEU A 68 -18.36 11.98 4.26
C LEU A 68 -19.34 11.43 5.31
N PRO A 69 -20.48 12.13 5.53
CA PRO A 69 -21.35 11.91 6.69
C PRO A 69 -21.97 10.51 6.76
N ALA A 70 -22.06 9.80 5.63
CA ALA A 70 -22.63 8.46 5.57
C ALA A 70 -21.57 7.35 5.42
N ILE A 71 -20.29 7.70 5.44
CA ILE A 71 -19.14 6.75 5.35
C ILE A 71 -18.37 6.72 6.67
N PHE A 72 -18.08 7.90 7.24
CA PHE A 72 -17.36 7.96 8.51
C PHE A 72 -18.27 7.62 9.69
N ASP A 73 -17.70 7.04 10.71
CA ASP A 73 -18.43 6.53 11.87
C ASP A 73 -19.13 7.66 12.61
N ARG A 74 -20.40 7.41 12.89
CA ARG A 74 -21.33 8.33 13.55
C ARG A 74 -20.91 8.76 14.95
N THR A 75 -20.01 8.05 15.58
CA THR A 75 -19.55 8.33 16.95
C THR A 75 -18.31 9.21 16.99
N ILE A 76 -17.68 9.47 15.82
CA ILE A 76 -16.55 10.40 15.72
C ILE A 76 -17.07 11.82 15.63
N ASP A 77 -16.73 12.64 16.63
CA ASP A 77 -17.06 14.06 16.62
C ASP A 77 -16.07 14.83 15.74
N VAL A 78 -16.59 15.44 14.66
CA VAL A 78 -15.82 16.31 13.78
C VAL A 78 -16.43 17.72 13.84
N PRO A 79 -15.70 18.72 14.38
CA PRO A 79 -16.21 20.06 14.56
C PRO A 79 -16.81 20.67 13.27
N GLY A 80 -18.04 21.16 13.37
CA GLY A 80 -18.73 21.79 12.24
C GLY A 80 -19.38 20.83 11.23
N HIS A 81 -19.29 19.52 11.47
CA HIS A 81 -19.90 18.50 10.63
C HIS A 81 -20.91 17.64 11.40
N HIS A 82 -21.88 17.08 10.68
CA HIS A 82 -22.93 16.27 11.29
C HIS A 82 -23.09 14.97 10.50
N TRP A 83 -23.17 13.88 11.21
CA TRP A 83 -23.47 12.57 10.61
C TRP A 83 -24.87 12.57 9.99
N SER A 84 -25.02 11.85 8.90
CA SER A 84 -26.32 11.53 8.31
C SER A 84 -26.43 10.03 8.05
N ALA A 85 -27.66 9.53 7.99
CA ALA A 85 -27.89 8.15 7.63
C ALA A 85 -27.38 7.85 6.20
N ASP A 86 -26.87 6.63 6.01
CA ASP A 86 -26.47 6.16 4.69
C ASP A 86 -27.70 6.16 3.75
N PRO A 87 -27.64 6.84 2.60
CA PRO A 87 -28.71 6.82 1.62
C PRO A 87 -28.84 5.48 0.88
N TYR A 88 -27.81 4.61 1.00
CA TYR A 88 -27.78 3.29 0.37
C TYR A 88 -28.19 2.21 1.37
N ALA A 89 -28.99 1.24 0.91
CA ALA A 89 -29.37 0.08 1.70
C ALA A 89 -28.21 -0.92 1.85
N HIS A 90 -27.31 -0.95 0.85
CA HIS A 90 -26.18 -1.85 0.77
C HIS A 90 -24.89 -1.06 0.53
N SER A 91 -24.00 -1.07 1.50
CA SER A 91 -22.68 -0.39 1.41
C SER A 91 -21.56 -1.31 1.82
N ALA A 92 -20.40 -1.21 1.17
CA ALA A 92 -19.17 -1.89 1.57
C ALA A 92 -17.93 -1.10 1.16
N VAL A 93 -16.81 -1.33 1.86
CA VAL A 93 -15.47 -0.84 1.48
C VAL A 93 -14.62 -2.02 1.04
N PHE A 94 -13.85 -1.84 -0.04
CA PHE A 94 -12.89 -2.80 -0.57
C PHE A 94 -11.50 -2.19 -0.54
N VAL A 95 -10.57 -2.83 0.15
CA VAL A 95 -9.17 -2.40 0.26
C VAL A 95 -8.35 -3.17 -0.76
N SER A 96 -7.67 -2.44 -1.64
CA SER A 96 -6.83 -3.04 -2.68
C SER A 96 -5.58 -3.68 -2.10
N HIS A 97 -4.90 -3.01 -1.17
CA HIS A 97 -3.68 -3.49 -0.51
C HIS A 97 -3.37 -2.72 0.79
N ALA A 98 -2.31 -3.14 1.50
CA ALA A 98 -2.01 -2.70 2.86
C ALA A 98 -1.08 -1.47 2.95
N HIS A 99 -0.92 -0.66 1.92
CA HIS A 99 -0.19 0.61 2.07
C HIS A 99 -1.06 1.68 2.74
N LEU A 100 -0.42 2.59 3.47
CA LEU A 100 -1.11 3.60 4.28
C LEU A 100 -1.97 4.56 3.45
N ASP A 101 -1.56 4.82 2.24
CA ASP A 101 -2.29 5.68 1.31
C ASP A 101 -3.52 4.98 0.66
N HIS A 102 -3.75 3.70 1.02
CA HIS A 102 -4.94 2.92 0.71
C HIS A 102 -5.71 2.44 1.94
N SER A 103 -5.10 2.38 3.13
CA SER A 103 -5.69 1.76 4.32
C SER A 103 -5.80 2.66 5.55
N LYS A 104 -4.97 3.70 5.69
CA LYS A 104 -4.71 4.42 6.95
C LYS A 104 -5.94 4.90 7.71
N MET A 105 -7.05 5.21 7.01
CA MET A 105 -8.29 5.71 7.61
C MET A 105 -9.36 4.63 7.84
N LEU A 106 -9.04 3.34 7.65
CA LEU A 106 -10.03 2.24 7.74
C LEU A 106 -10.78 2.23 9.07
N ASN A 107 -10.10 2.57 10.15
CA ASN A 107 -10.70 2.60 11.48
C ASN A 107 -11.73 3.73 11.67
N TYR A 108 -11.83 4.67 10.73
CA TYR A 108 -12.83 5.74 10.74
C TYR A 108 -14.12 5.41 9.97
N ILE A 109 -14.17 4.29 9.26
CA ILE A 109 -15.38 3.86 8.53
C ILE A 109 -16.47 3.44 9.53
N ASP A 110 -17.71 3.83 9.28
CA ASP A 110 -18.88 3.45 10.11
C ASP A 110 -18.94 1.92 10.27
N SER A 111 -19.14 1.48 11.51
CA SER A 111 -19.12 0.05 11.86
C SER A 111 -20.20 -0.79 11.18
N ALA A 112 -21.26 -0.14 10.68
CA ALA A 112 -22.31 -0.81 9.91
C ALA A 112 -21.88 -1.14 8.46
N ILE A 113 -20.79 -0.52 7.97
CA ILE A 113 -20.27 -0.75 6.63
C ILE A 113 -19.20 -1.84 6.69
N PRO A 114 -19.39 -3.03 6.10
CA PRO A 114 -18.39 -4.08 6.08
C PRO A 114 -17.17 -3.67 5.24
N VAL A 115 -15.98 -4.14 5.67
CA VAL A 115 -14.72 -3.96 4.94
C VAL A 115 -14.25 -5.30 4.44
N TYR A 116 -13.87 -5.35 3.17
CA TYR A 116 -13.32 -6.50 2.48
C TYR A 116 -11.91 -6.20 1.97
N ALA A 117 -11.05 -7.20 2.03
CA ALA A 117 -9.73 -7.20 1.41
C ALA A 117 -9.36 -8.62 0.97
N SER A 118 -8.28 -8.81 0.25
CA SER A 118 -7.74 -10.16 0.06
C SER A 118 -7.39 -10.77 1.43
N GLN A 119 -7.37 -12.09 1.52
CA GLN A 119 -7.01 -12.77 2.76
C GLN A 119 -5.60 -12.38 3.23
N ASN A 120 -4.68 -12.16 2.29
CA ASN A 120 -3.30 -11.76 2.60
C ASN A 120 -3.20 -10.29 3.02
N THR A 121 -3.85 -9.37 2.32
CA THR A 121 -3.95 -7.95 2.75
C THR A 121 -4.53 -7.83 4.16
N LYS A 122 -5.60 -8.59 4.46
CA LYS A 122 -6.18 -8.65 5.81
C LYS A 122 -5.14 -9.06 6.85
N ARG A 123 -4.38 -10.16 6.61
CA ARG A 123 -3.36 -10.65 7.54
C ARG A 123 -2.25 -9.61 7.77
N VAL A 124 -1.82 -8.94 6.70
CA VAL A 124 -0.82 -7.85 6.80
C VAL A 124 -1.34 -6.72 7.67
N LEU A 125 -2.54 -6.21 7.41
CA LEU A 125 -3.14 -5.12 8.19
C LEU A 125 -3.32 -5.49 9.66
N GLU A 126 -3.85 -6.68 9.96
CA GLU A 126 -4.03 -7.17 11.33
C GLU A 126 -2.69 -7.31 12.08
N ALA A 127 -1.64 -7.78 11.41
CA ALA A 127 -0.32 -7.92 12.00
C ALA A 127 0.37 -6.56 12.18
N MET A 128 0.30 -5.68 11.18
CA MET A 128 0.97 -4.38 11.27
C MET A 128 0.30 -3.43 12.27
N ASN A 129 -1.00 -3.54 12.47
CA ASN A 129 -1.72 -2.72 13.45
C ASN A 129 -1.58 -3.20 14.90
N VAL A 130 -0.81 -4.24 15.19
CA VAL A 130 -0.67 -4.79 16.56
C VAL A 130 -0.17 -3.76 17.59
N ASN A 131 0.53 -2.72 17.13
CA ASN A 131 1.04 -1.64 17.97
C ASN A 131 0.15 -0.39 17.97
N ASP A 132 -0.95 -0.37 17.22
CA ASP A 132 -1.87 0.78 17.03
C ASP A 132 -1.18 2.02 16.40
N ASP A 133 -0.21 1.82 15.50
CA ASP A 133 0.61 2.87 14.93
C ASP A 133 0.79 2.80 13.40
N PHE A 134 0.31 1.75 12.76
CA PHE A 134 0.35 1.65 11.30
C PHE A 134 -0.82 2.43 10.67
N ASP A 135 -2.06 1.94 10.78
CA ASP A 135 -3.25 2.76 10.48
C ASP A 135 -3.54 3.72 11.62
N PHE A 136 -4.43 4.70 11.43
CA PHE A 136 -4.96 5.43 12.57
C PHE A 136 -5.60 4.46 13.56
N PRO A 137 -5.30 4.58 14.86
CA PRO A 137 -5.77 3.60 15.83
C PRO A 137 -7.30 3.60 15.92
N PRO A 138 -7.91 2.45 16.27
CA PRO A 138 -9.33 2.36 16.50
C PRO A 138 -9.76 3.33 17.62
N TYR A 139 -10.76 4.18 17.34
CA TYR A 139 -11.36 5.05 18.36
C TYR A 139 -12.40 4.30 19.20
N ARG A 140 -12.88 3.16 18.73
CA ARG A 140 -13.86 2.31 19.40
C ARG A 140 -13.16 1.32 20.32
N LYS A 141 -13.66 1.24 21.57
CA LYS A 141 -13.11 0.32 22.58
C LYS A 141 -13.43 -1.17 22.33
N ASP A 142 -14.41 -1.45 21.48
CA ASP A 142 -14.79 -2.78 21.07
C ASP A 142 -14.01 -3.31 19.86
N CYS A 143 -13.17 -2.47 19.25
CA CYS A 143 -12.21 -2.90 18.25
C CYS A 143 -10.85 -3.17 18.92
N SER A 144 -10.23 -4.27 18.54
CA SER A 144 -8.83 -4.54 18.77
C SER A 144 -7.99 -3.63 17.84
N HIS A 145 -6.73 -3.83 17.65
CA HIS A 145 -5.80 -3.00 16.88
C HIS A 145 -6.29 -2.50 15.50
N THR A 146 -7.25 -3.17 14.90
CA THR A 146 -7.95 -2.70 13.70
C THR A 146 -9.42 -3.12 13.73
N ARG A 147 -10.28 -2.44 12.95
CA ARG A 147 -11.66 -2.86 12.76
C ARG A 147 -11.71 -4.25 12.07
N PRO A 148 -12.82 -5.00 12.22
CA PRO A 148 -12.99 -6.27 11.53
C PRO A 148 -12.91 -6.11 10.00
N ILE A 149 -12.04 -6.91 9.36
CA ILE A 149 -11.89 -7.03 7.91
C ILE A 149 -12.29 -8.43 7.50
N THR A 150 -13.12 -8.55 6.47
CA THR A 150 -13.47 -9.86 5.88
C THR A 150 -12.48 -10.19 4.77
N GLY A 151 -11.68 -11.25 4.96
CA GLY A 151 -10.78 -11.76 3.94
C GLY A 151 -11.54 -12.44 2.80
N VAL A 152 -11.16 -12.16 1.57
CA VAL A 152 -11.73 -12.74 0.35
C VAL A 152 -10.64 -13.56 -0.34
N GLU A 153 -10.96 -14.78 -0.72
CA GLU A 153 -10.05 -15.64 -1.48
C GLU A 153 -9.84 -15.09 -2.91
N PRO A 154 -8.71 -15.38 -3.55
CA PRO A 154 -8.43 -14.96 -4.93
C PRO A 154 -9.60 -15.36 -5.86
N ASN A 155 -10.05 -14.41 -6.68
CA ASN A 155 -11.21 -14.54 -7.56
C ASN A 155 -12.56 -14.77 -6.84
N GLY A 156 -12.59 -14.64 -5.52
CA GLY A 156 -13.85 -14.66 -4.76
C GLY A 156 -14.76 -13.49 -5.14
N VAL A 157 -16.05 -13.74 -5.19
CA VAL A 157 -17.08 -12.75 -5.55
C VAL A 157 -17.83 -12.32 -4.30
N VAL A 158 -17.80 -11.01 -4.01
CA VAL A 158 -18.62 -10.40 -2.98
C VAL A 158 -19.78 -9.65 -3.64
N ARG A 159 -21.00 -9.86 -3.13
CA ARG A 159 -22.21 -9.17 -3.60
C ARG A 159 -22.63 -8.11 -2.60
N VAL A 160 -22.81 -6.89 -3.07
CA VAL A 160 -23.26 -5.73 -2.30
C VAL A 160 -24.52 -5.20 -3.00
N GLY A 161 -25.69 -5.70 -2.58
CA GLY A 161 -26.94 -5.46 -3.30
C GLY A 161 -26.84 -5.86 -4.77
N SER A 162 -27.00 -4.92 -5.68
CA SER A 162 -26.92 -5.13 -7.14
C SER A 162 -25.50 -5.12 -7.70
N ILE A 163 -24.49 -4.79 -6.91
CA ILE A 163 -23.08 -4.71 -7.33
C ILE A 163 -22.36 -6.01 -6.97
N SER A 164 -21.58 -6.55 -7.90
CA SER A 164 -20.68 -7.70 -7.66
C SER A 164 -19.23 -7.25 -7.80
N VAL A 165 -18.39 -7.59 -6.83
CA VAL A 165 -16.97 -7.26 -6.79
C VAL A 165 -16.15 -8.54 -6.75
N THR A 166 -15.15 -8.66 -7.65
CA THR A 166 -14.19 -9.76 -7.68
C THR A 166 -12.79 -9.19 -7.46
N GLY A 167 -12.13 -9.57 -6.36
CA GLY A 167 -10.72 -9.28 -6.12
C GLY A 167 -9.83 -10.27 -6.89
N ARG A 168 -8.87 -9.77 -7.65
CA ARG A 168 -7.88 -10.57 -8.36
C ARG A 168 -6.48 -10.15 -7.94
N PRO A 169 -5.59 -11.10 -7.64
CA PRO A 169 -4.21 -10.76 -7.33
C PRO A 169 -3.58 -9.93 -8.45
N VAL A 170 -2.76 -8.97 -8.06
CA VAL A 170 -1.88 -8.21 -8.94
C VAL A 170 -0.50 -8.09 -8.30
N ASP A 171 0.52 -7.89 -9.10
CA ASP A 171 1.86 -7.63 -8.63
C ASP A 171 2.00 -6.20 -8.11
N HIS A 172 2.47 -6.09 -6.88
CA HIS A 172 2.82 -4.84 -6.20
C HIS A 172 3.78 -5.18 -5.04
N ASP A 173 4.40 -4.18 -4.39
CA ASP A 173 5.27 -4.41 -3.24
C ASP A 173 4.52 -4.43 -1.89
N ALA A 174 3.22 -4.73 -1.95
CA ALA A 174 2.37 -5.01 -0.81
C ALA A 174 1.73 -6.39 -0.94
N TYR A 175 2.08 -7.28 -0.02
CA TYR A 175 1.62 -8.68 -0.03
C TYR A 175 0.10 -8.81 -0.05
N GLY A 176 -0.41 -9.50 -1.05
CA GLY A 176 -1.84 -9.70 -1.24
C GLY A 176 -2.55 -8.59 -2.00
N ALA A 177 -1.82 -7.69 -2.65
CA ALA A 177 -2.39 -6.65 -3.50
C ALA A 177 -3.38 -7.23 -4.52
N SER A 178 -4.48 -6.51 -4.74
CA SER A 178 -5.58 -6.94 -5.59
C SER A 178 -6.11 -5.80 -6.45
N GLY A 179 -6.22 -6.05 -7.75
CA GLY A 179 -7.10 -5.28 -8.61
C GLY A 179 -8.55 -5.76 -8.47
N LEU A 180 -9.50 -4.86 -8.65
CA LEU A 180 -10.93 -5.14 -8.44
C LEU A 180 -11.68 -5.04 -9.77
N ARG A 181 -12.45 -6.10 -10.07
CA ARG A 181 -13.43 -6.11 -11.14
C ARG A 181 -14.82 -5.92 -10.56
N VAL A 182 -15.48 -4.85 -10.93
CA VAL A 182 -16.83 -4.51 -10.49
C VAL A 182 -17.81 -4.68 -11.62
N VAL A 183 -18.90 -5.34 -11.34
CA VAL A 183 -20.02 -5.55 -12.28
C VAL A 183 -21.28 -5.01 -11.65
N THR A 184 -21.88 -4.06 -12.32
CA THR A 184 -23.22 -3.54 -12.06
C THR A 184 -24.18 -4.05 -13.14
N PRO A 185 -25.50 -3.80 -13.05
CA PRO A 185 -26.44 -4.23 -14.10
C PRO A 185 -26.17 -3.66 -15.49
N ASP A 186 -25.48 -2.51 -15.60
CA ASP A 186 -25.28 -1.79 -16.86
C ASP A 186 -23.79 -1.50 -17.22
N ALA A 187 -22.84 -1.84 -16.33
CA ALA A 187 -21.42 -1.56 -16.56
C ALA A 187 -20.45 -2.56 -15.95
N VAL A 188 -19.26 -2.62 -16.53
CA VAL A 188 -18.08 -3.31 -15.99
C VAL A 188 -16.98 -2.29 -15.72
N ILE A 189 -16.46 -2.25 -14.50
CA ILE A 189 -15.42 -1.33 -14.07
C ILE A 189 -14.22 -2.14 -13.61
N ALA A 190 -13.02 -1.77 -14.05
CA ALA A 190 -11.76 -2.25 -13.52
C ALA A 190 -11.12 -1.17 -12.66
N TYR A 191 -10.70 -1.52 -11.44
CA TYR A 191 -9.85 -0.70 -10.58
C TYR A 191 -8.54 -1.43 -10.34
N THR A 192 -7.42 -0.81 -10.70
CA THR A 192 -6.11 -1.48 -10.61
C THR A 192 -5.63 -1.62 -9.18
N GLY A 193 -6.04 -0.72 -8.24
CA GLY A 193 -5.21 -0.42 -7.10
C GLY A 193 -3.84 0.02 -7.60
N ASP A 194 -2.78 -0.25 -6.86
CA ASP A 194 -1.42 -0.10 -7.31
C ASP A 194 -0.92 -1.39 -7.97
N ILE A 195 -0.15 -1.28 -9.03
CA ILE A 195 0.13 -2.39 -9.93
C ILE A 195 1.50 -2.26 -10.60
N ARG A 196 2.19 -3.39 -10.78
CA ARG A 196 3.46 -3.46 -11.53
C ARG A 196 3.57 -4.78 -12.30
N PHE A 197 4.74 -5.02 -12.97
CA PHE A 197 5.01 -6.21 -13.78
C PHE A 197 6.38 -6.84 -13.51
N HIS A 198 7.15 -6.28 -12.60
CA HIS A 198 8.55 -6.69 -12.37
C HIS A 198 8.80 -7.32 -10.99
N GLY A 199 7.73 -7.64 -10.28
CA GLY A 199 7.77 -8.46 -9.08
C GLY A 199 7.61 -9.94 -9.40
N PHE A 200 7.19 -10.71 -8.40
CA PHE A 200 7.04 -12.17 -8.51
C PHE A 200 5.66 -12.59 -9.05
N LEU A 201 4.70 -11.67 -9.15
CA LEU A 201 3.31 -11.94 -9.51
C LEU A 201 2.90 -11.31 -10.86
N GLU A 202 3.84 -11.07 -11.78
CA GLU A 202 3.54 -10.52 -13.11
C GLU A 202 2.42 -11.28 -13.84
N HIS A 203 2.39 -12.61 -13.73
CA HIS A 203 1.39 -13.44 -14.37
C HIS A 203 -0.04 -13.15 -13.86
N ASP A 204 -0.19 -12.84 -12.56
CA ASP A 204 -1.48 -12.47 -11.97
C ASP A 204 -1.94 -11.10 -12.46
N THR A 205 -1.00 -10.13 -12.55
CA THR A 205 -1.29 -8.83 -13.19
C THR A 205 -1.81 -9.03 -14.62
N ARG A 206 -1.16 -9.85 -15.43
CA ARG A 206 -1.62 -10.13 -16.81
C ARG A 206 -2.97 -10.82 -16.83
N ALA A 207 -3.25 -11.75 -15.92
CA ALA A 207 -4.55 -12.41 -15.80
C ALA A 207 -5.65 -11.44 -15.37
N PHE A 208 -5.36 -10.48 -14.47
CA PHE A 208 -6.27 -9.40 -14.12
C PHE A 208 -6.62 -8.54 -15.32
N LEU A 209 -5.63 -8.11 -16.12
CA LEU A 209 -5.86 -7.29 -17.30
C LEU A 209 -6.70 -8.03 -18.33
N GLN A 210 -6.38 -9.30 -18.61
CA GLN A 210 -7.16 -10.13 -19.52
C GLN A 210 -8.63 -10.28 -19.11
N ALA A 211 -8.88 -10.46 -17.80
CA ALA A 211 -10.24 -10.59 -17.26
C ALA A 211 -11.05 -9.29 -17.35
N ASN A 212 -10.39 -8.15 -17.54
CA ASN A 212 -11.00 -6.83 -17.64
C ASN A 212 -10.95 -6.24 -19.06
N ALA A 213 -10.52 -7.03 -20.06
CA ALA A 213 -10.50 -6.57 -21.45
C ALA A 213 -11.89 -6.13 -21.91
N GLY A 214 -12.00 -4.91 -22.47
CA GLY A 214 -13.26 -4.32 -22.91
C GLY A 214 -14.13 -3.76 -21.77
N ALA A 215 -13.58 -3.51 -20.58
CA ALA A 215 -14.32 -2.86 -19.50
C ALA A 215 -14.84 -1.48 -19.92
N ASP A 216 -16.04 -1.11 -19.44
CA ASP A 216 -16.62 0.20 -19.71
C ASP A 216 -15.78 1.32 -19.08
N ALA A 217 -15.22 1.08 -17.91
CA ALA A 217 -14.35 2.02 -17.23
C ALA A 217 -13.09 1.33 -16.66
N LEU A 218 -11.95 2.01 -16.78
CA LEU A 218 -10.70 1.68 -16.11
C LEU A 218 -10.33 2.84 -15.18
N ILE A 219 -10.24 2.56 -13.89
CA ILE A 219 -9.69 3.46 -12.88
C ILE A 219 -8.30 2.92 -12.58
N MET A 220 -7.24 3.69 -12.87
CA MET A 220 -5.87 3.20 -12.76
C MET A 220 -4.92 4.22 -12.14
N GLU A 221 -3.90 3.71 -11.47
CA GLU A 221 -2.85 4.50 -10.85
C GLU A 221 -1.98 5.26 -11.87
N GLY A 222 -1.38 6.36 -11.42
CA GLY A 222 -0.52 7.25 -12.22
C GLY A 222 0.79 7.64 -11.54
N THR A 223 1.33 6.80 -10.65
CA THR A 223 2.51 7.15 -9.88
C THR A 223 3.72 7.41 -10.77
N SER A 224 4.09 6.47 -11.62
CA SER A 224 5.31 6.57 -12.43
C SER A 224 5.26 7.71 -13.46
N ILE A 225 4.10 7.97 -14.06
CA ILE A 225 3.97 9.06 -15.03
C ILE A 225 4.14 10.45 -14.38
N SER A 226 3.89 10.55 -13.07
CA SER A 226 4.05 11.77 -12.30
C SER A 226 5.51 12.22 -12.23
N PHE A 227 6.44 11.28 -12.16
CA PHE A 227 7.88 11.56 -12.05
C PHE A 227 8.59 11.67 -13.40
N ARG A 228 7.92 11.36 -14.50
CA ARG A 228 8.53 11.46 -15.84
C ARG A 228 8.70 12.90 -16.26
N LYS A 229 9.94 13.28 -16.64
CA LYS A 229 10.26 14.60 -17.17
C LYS A 229 10.30 14.57 -18.70
N PRO A 230 10.00 15.69 -19.39
CA PRO A 230 10.23 15.80 -20.82
C PRO A 230 11.70 15.50 -21.18
N GLY A 231 11.93 14.56 -22.11
CA GLY A 231 13.27 14.16 -22.51
C GLY A 231 13.88 13.00 -21.73
N ASP A 232 13.18 12.47 -20.72
CA ASP A 232 13.62 11.23 -20.07
C ASP A 232 13.65 10.07 -21.09
N PRO A 233 14.65 9.16 -21.00
CA PRO A 233 14.70 7.99 -21.87
C PRO A 233 13.44 7.16 -21.75
N VAL A 234 12.92 6.70 -22.89
CA VAL A 234 11.72 5.84 -22.97
C VAL A 234 12.03 4.45 -22.42
N ASP A 235 13.26 3.96 -22.60
CA ASP A 235 13.67 2.61 -22.21
C ASP A 235 14.72 2.67 -21.09
N ARG A 236 14.30 2.84 -19.84
CA ARG A 236 15.16 2.47 -18.70
C ARG A 236 14.96 0.99 -18.40
N PRO A 237 16.05 0.19 -18.31
CA PRO A 237 15.91 -1.20 -17.89
C PRO A 237 15.23 -1.23 -16.52
N GLU A 238 14.10 -1.93 -16.45
CA GLU A 238 13.37 -2.13 -15.22
C GLU A 238 14.15 -3.09 -14.32
N THR A 239 14.40 -2.69 -13.07
CA THR A 239 15.00 -3.61 -12.08
C THR A 239 13.86 -4.47 -11.54
N THR A 240 14.03 -5.79 -11.62
CA THR A 240 13.03 -6.75 -11.09
C THR A 240 13.29 -7.06 -9.61
N GLU A 241 12.26 -7.56 -8.90
CA GLU A 241 12.42 -8.07 -7.52
C GLU A 241 13.45 -9.18 -7.43
N GLN A 242 13.50 -10.06 -8.42
CA GLN A 242 14.54 -11.12 -8.46
C GLN A 242 15.94 -10.50 -8.54
N GLN A 243 16.15 -9.50 -9.39
CA GLN A 243 17.44 -8.81 -9.47
C GLN A 243 17.80 -8.05 -8.18
N VAL A 244 16.82 -7.52 -7.46
CA VAL A 244 17.05 -6.93 -6.12
C VAL A 244 17.58 -7.99 -5.17
N CYS A 245 16.92 -9.14 -5.08
CA CYS A 245 17.33 -10.25 -4.21
C CYS A 245 18.71 -10.79 -4.61
N ASP A 246 18.96 -11.02 -5.91
CA ASP A 246 20.26 -11.51 -6.42
C ASP A 246 21.41 -10.56 -6.09
N ARG A 247 21.17 -9.24 -6.19
CA ARG A 247 22.17 -8.21 -5.84
C ARG A 247 22.45 -8.16 -4.35
N ILE A 248 21.43 -8.33 -3.49
CA ILE A 248 21.61 -8.41 -2.03
C ILE A 248 22.40 -9.67 -1.68
N GLU A 249 22.05 -10.84 -2.24
CA GLU A 249 22.78 -12.08 -2.03
C GLU A 249 24.27 -11.94 -2.44
N ALA A 250 24.52 -11.42 -3.64
CA ALA A 250 25.89 -11.20 -4.14
C ALA A 250 26.66 -10.23 -3.22
N LEU A 251 26.05 -9.13 -2.80
CA LEU A 251 26.66 -8.17 -1.91
C LEU A 251 27.03 -8.79 -0.55
N VAL A 252 26.18 -9.64 0.02
CA VAL A 252 26.47 -10.34 1.28
C VAL A 252 27.60 -11.34 1.09
N ARG A 253 27.60 -12.10 0.02
CA ARG A 253 28.67 -13.09 -0.32
C ARG A 253 30.02 -12.42 -0.55
N ASP A 254 30.03 -11.27 -1.25
CA ASP A 254 31.26 -10.58 -1.64
C ASP A 254 31.87 -9.74 -0.48
N ASN A 255 31.16 -9.62 0.65
CA ASN A 255 31.60 -8.89 1.85
C ASN A 255 31.63 -9.80 3.10
N PRO A 256 32.38 -10.93 3.11
CA PRO A 256 32.31 -11.95 4.14
C PRO A 256 32.73 -11.46 5.54
N HIS A 257 33.52 -10.37 5.64
CA HIS A 257 34.09 -9.87 6.89
C HIS A 257 33.58 -8.46 7.25
N ARG A 258 32.42 -8.05 6.70
CA ARG A 258 31.77 -6.78 7.05
C ARG A 258 30.49 -7.05 7.78
N GLN A 259 30.20 -6.25 8.81
CA GLN A 259 28.86 -6.20 9.38
C GLN A 259 27.90 -5.68 8.31
N ILE A 260 26.81 -6.42 8.04
CA ILE A 260 25.82 -6.04 7.03
C ILE A 260 24.46 -5.95 7.67
N THR A 261 23.87 -4.76 7.56
CA THR A 261 22.52 -4.48 8.02
C THR A 261 21.63 -4.07 6.83
N PHE A 262 20.34 -4.21 6.98
CA PHE A 262 19.39 -3.78 5.94
C PHE A 262 18.11 -3.24 6.59
N ASN A 263 17.29 -2.53 5.82
CA ASN A 263 15.91 -2.28 6.16
C ASN A 263 15.04 -2.34 4.89
N TYR A 264 13.78 -2.77 5.05
CA TYR A 264 12.83 -2.99 3.97
C TYR A 264 11.44 -2.49 4.37
N TYR A 265 10.55 -2.35 3.41
CA TYR A 265 9.15 -2.00 3.69
C TYR A 265 8.39 -3.26 4.11
N LEU A 266 7.82 -3.24 5.32
CA LEU A 266 7.28 -4.45 5.97
C LEU A 266 6.12 -5.11 5.21
N THR A 267 5.43 -4.39 4.34
CA THR A 267 4.38 -4.97 3.50
C THR A 267 4.94 -5.81 2.35
N ASN A 268 6.23 -5.64 1.97
CA ASN A 268 6.86 -6.41 0.91
C ASN A 268 7.37 -7.77 1.43
N ILE A 269 6.41 -8.63 1.77
CA ILE A 269 6.67 -9.97 2.33
C ILE A 269 7.39 -10.86 1.32
N GLU A 270 7.06 -10.77 0.02
CA GLU A 270 7.73 -11.58 -1.01
C GLU A 270 9.23 -11.29 -1.06
N ARG A 271 9.63 -10.02 -1.02
CA ARG A 271 11.06 -9.64 -1.01
C ARG A 271 11.80 -10.25 0.17
N ILE A 272 11.27 -10.09 1.39
CA ILE A 272 11.94 -10.63 2.56
C ILE A 272 11.97 -12.16 2.58
N GLN A 273 10.93 -12.84 2.07
CA GLN A 273 10.94 -14.31 1.89
C GLN A 273 12.10 -14.75 1.00
N HIS A 274 12.31 -14.07 -0.14
CA HIS A 274 13.40 -14.40 -1.06
C HIS A 274 14.78 -14.07 -0.46
N ILE A 275 14.93 -12.96 0.25
CA ILE A 275 16.17 -12.61 0.95
C ILE A 275 16.50 -13.68 2.02
N ILE A 276 15.52 -14.12 2.81
CA ILE A 276 15.70 -15.18 3.81
C ILE A 276 16.14 -16.49 3.13
N ALA A 277 15.51 -16.85 2.02
CA ALA A 277 15.78 -18.10 1.31
C ALA A 277 17.15 -18.12 0.59
N SER A 278 17.63 -16.98 0.09
CA SER A 278 18.86 -16.89 -0.72
C SER A 278 20.08 -16.41 0.04
N SER A 279 19.90 -15.75 1.21
CA SER A 279 21.04 -15.17 1.94
C SER A 279 22.06 -16.22 2.38
N PRO A 280 23.36 -16.00 2.13
CA PRO A 280 24.41 -16.87 2.65
C PRO A 280 24.65 -16.73 4.16
N ARG A 281 24.00 -15.77 4.82
CA ARG A 281 24.03 -15.55 6.27
C ARG A 281 22.66 -15.74 6.85
N THR A 282 22.60 -16.05 8.15
CA THR A 282 21.33 -16.05 8.88
C THR A 282 20.69 -14.66 8.85
N VAL A 283 19.47 -14.59 8.33
CA VAL A 283 18.69 -13.34 8.32
C VAL A 283 18.00 -13.19 9.67
N VAL A 284 18.16 -12.00 10.28
CA VAL A 284 17.57 -11.69 11.59
C VAL A 284 16.75 -10.42 11.48
N LEU A 285 15.47 -10.48 11.83
CA LEU A 285 14.55 -9.35 11.79
C LEU A 285 14.41 -8.70 13.18
N SER A 286 13.93 -7.48 13.23
CA SER A 286 13.45 -6.93 14.50
C SER A 286 12.23 -7.72 15.00
N ALA A 287 11.97 -7.76 16.30
CA ALA A 287 10.87 -8.54 16.86
C ALA A 287 9.51 -8.18 16.23
N TYR A 288 9.28 -6.89 15.96
CA TYR A 288 8.05 -6.46 15.26
C TYR A 288 7.98 -6.98 13.82
N ALA A 289 9.04 -6.85 13.06
CA ALA A 289 9.09 -7.34 11.67
C ALA A 289 8.95 -8.87 11.59
N ALA A 290 9.60 -9.59 12.50
CA ALA A 290 9.47 -11.03 12.62
C ALA A 290 8.04 -11.45 12.99
N PHE A 291 7.39 -10.72 13.88
CA PHE A 291 5.99 -10.94 14.22
C PHE A 291 5.07 -10.74 13.00
N VAL A 292 5.25 -9.65 12.24
CA VAL A 292 4.48 -9.40 11.01
C VAL A 292 4.73 -10.54 10.01
N TYR A 293 6.00 -10.85 9.73
CA TYR A 293 6.38 -11.92 8.82
C TYR A 293 5.74 -13.27 9.19
N THR A 294 5.94 -13.72 10.44
CA THR A 294 5.42 -15.01 10.91
C THR A 294 3.89 -15.04 10.94
N SER A 295 3.24 -13.94 11.34
CA SER A 295 1.76 -13.85 11.36
C SER A 295 1.15 -13.94 9.96
N VAL A 296 1.84 -13.41 8.95
CA VAL A 296 1.35 -13.40 7.57
C VAL A 296 1.64 -14.71 6.84
N THR A 297 2.87 -15.22 6.97
CA THR A 297 3.33 -16.40 6.21
C THR A 297 3.12 -17.73 6.94
N GLY A 298 3.15 -17.71 8.27
CA GLY A 298 3.24 -18.91 9.10
C GLY A 298 4.67 -19.45 9.26
N ASP A 299 5.65 -18.88 8.57
CA ASP A 299 7.03 -19.34 8.61
C ASP A 299 7.80 -18.66 9.75
N PRO A 300 8.63 -19.40 10.49
CA PRO A 300 9.47 -18.82 11.55
C PRO A 300 10.68 -18.11 10.94
N VAL A 301 11.20 -17.10 11.66
CA VAL A 301 12.44 -16.38 11.29
C VAL A 301 13.20 -15.99 12.54
N HIS A 302 14.53 -15.93 12.45
CA HIS A 302 15.34 -15.40 13.55
C HIS A 302 15.06 -13.92 13.77
N TYR A 303 15.08 -13.50 15.05
CA TYR A 303 14.77 -12.13 15.41
C TYR A 303 15.58 -11.66 16.61
N TYR A 304 15.66 -10.34 16.79
CA TYR A 304 16.21 -9.71 17.97
C TYR A 304 15.16 -8.82 18.65
N ARG A 305 15.33 -8.57 19.95
CA ARG A 305 14.53 -7.62 20.73
C ARG A 305 15.38 -6.45 21.20
N LEU A 306 14.79 -5.27 21.20
CA LEU A 306 15.24 -4.14 22.00
C LEU A 306 14.56 -4.20 23.39
N ASN A 307 15.17 -3.53 24.38
CA ASN A 307 14.70 -3.59 25.77
C ASN A 307 13.25 -3.12 25.99
N ASP A 308 12.73 -2.29 25.10
CA ASP A 308 11.37 -1.72 25.13
C ASP A 308 10.39 -2.42 24.16
N ASP A 309 10.80 -3.51 23.53
CA ASP A 309 9.94 -4.28 22.65
C ASP A 309 8.81 -4.98 23.41
N ARG A 310 7.62 -4.99 22.81
CA ARG A 310 6.50 -5.79 23.30
C ARG A 310 6.82 -7.28 23.23
N ASP A 311 6.19 -8.05 24.08
CA ASP A 311 6.22 -9.50 23.97
C ASP A 311 5.23 -9.96 22.90
N TYR A 312 5.75 -10.36 21.75
CA TYR A 312 4.98 -10.92 20.66
C TYR A 312 4.87 -12.43 20.85
N SER A 313 3.77 -12.89 21.46
CA SER A 313 3.54 -14.29 21.84
C SER A 313 3.57 -15.30 20.68
N ALA A 314 3.48 -14.83 19.44
CA ALA A 314 3.59 -15.67 18.24
C ALA A 314 5.02 -16.03 17.88
N LEU A 315 6.03 -15.38 18.46
CA LEU A 315 7.44 -15.64 18.17
C LEU A 315 7.98 -16.81 18.98
N ASP A 316 8.71 -17.69 18.32
CA ASP A 316 9.44 -18.78 18.96
C ASP A 316 10.72 -18.24 19.64
N SER A 317 10.75 -18.27 20.96
CA SER A 317 11.88 -17.77 21.75
C SER A 317 13.20 -18.47 21.47
N THR A 318 13.19 -19.65 20.84
CA THR A 318 14.42 -20.37 20.46
C THR A 318 15.10 -19.76 19.24
N LEU A 319 14.44 -18.86 18.53
CA LEU A 319 14.96 -18.14 17.38
C LEU A 319 15.42 -16.72 17.71
N GLU A 320 15.34 -16.33 18.97
CA GLU A 320 15.81 -15.03 19.41
C GLU A 320 17.34 -14.98 19.45
N ILE A 321 17.91 -13.99 18.79
CA ILE A 321 19.35 -13.68 18.79
C ILE A 321 19.56 -12.48 19.73
N PRO A 322 20.42 -12.60 20.76
CA PRO A 322 20.72 -11.46 21.62
C PRO A 322 21.27 -10.28 20.81
N PHE A 323 20.77 -9.07 21.08
CA PHE A 323 21.19 -7.89 20.28
C PHE A 323 22.72 -7.62 20.35
N ASP A 324 23.33 -7.86 21.52
CA ASP A 324 24.78 -7.75 21.69
C ASP A 324 25.57 -8.73 20.81
N GLU A 325 24.99 -9.88 20.48
CA GLU A 325 25.58 -10.84 19.56
C GLU A 325 25.61 -10.29 18.14
N LEU A 326 24.54 -9.63 17.68
CA LEU A 326 24.50 -8.97 16.37
C LEU A 326 25.54 -7.85 16.25
N LEU A 327 25.78 -7.13 17.34
CA LEU A 327 26.80 -6.07 17.38
C LEU A 327 28.23 -6.62 17.39
N SER A 328 28.43 -7.80 17.98
CA SER A 328 29.76 -8.42 18.16
C SER A 328 30.17 -9.30 16.98
N ASP A 329 29.25 -10.07 16.39
CA ASP A 329 29.52 -10.96 15.25
C ASP A 329 29.30 -10.24 13.94
N GLN A 330 30.33 -10.16 13.09
CA GLN A 330 30.28 -9.45 11.81
C GLN A 330 29.91 -10.35 10.64
N ASP A 331 30.09 -11.66 10.78
CA ASP A 331 30.16 -12.59 9.67
C ASP A 331 28.93 -13.50 9.59
N ALA A 332 28.25 -13.75 10.72
CA ALA A 332 27.16 -14.71 10.83
C ALA A 332 25.81 -14.19 10.30
N TYR A 333 25.57 -12.88 10.42
CA TYR A 333 24.23 -12.35 10.26
C TYR A 333 24.11 -11.32 9.13
N LEU A 334 22.94 -11.35 8.46
CA LEU A 334 22.35 -10.24 7.73
C LEU A 334 21.14 -9.81 8.53
N TRP A 335 21.18 -8.64 9.20
CA TRP A 335 20.14 -8.31 10.13
C TRP A 335 19.48 -6.96 9.86
N GLN A 336 18.18 -6.88 10.14
CA GLN A 336 17.40 -5.68 9.95
C GLN A 336 17.80 -4.62 10.97
N LEU A 337 18.11 -3.44 10.47
CA LEU A 337 18.31 -2.22 11.25
C LEU A 337 17.09 -1.32 11.00
N ASP A 338 16.00 -1.56 11.72
CA ASP A 338 14.82 -0.71 11.62
C ASP A 338 15.06 0.69 12.22
N ASP A 339 14.11 1.61 12.09
CA ASP A 339 14.29 3.00 12.54
C ASP A 339 14.53 3.11 14.05
N ARG A 340 13.95 2.22 14.87
CA ARG A 340 14.16 2.22 16.33
C ARG A 340 15.58 1.78 16.67
N ALA A 341 16.02 0.65 16.11
CA ALA A 341 17.37 0.15 16.30
C ALA A 341 18.40 1.14 15.76
N ARG A 342 18.16 1.74 14.60
CA ARG A 342 19.01 2.77 14.01
C ARG A 342 19.10 4.01 14.92
N ALA A 343 17.98 4.51 15.42
CA ALA A 343 17.97 5.70 16.29
C ALA A 343 18.72 5.46 17.60
N ALA A 344 18.65 4.25 18.15
CA ALA A 344 19.29 3.91 19.41
C ALA A 344 20.77 3.49 19.26
N HIS A 345 21.12 2.78 18.18
CA HIS A 345 22.34 1.99 18.10
C HIS A 345 23.19 2.25 16.84
N LEU A 346 22.88 3.26 16.02
CA LEU A 346 23.70 3.57 14.84
C LEU A 346 25.20 3.77 15.17
N HIS A 347 25.51 4.35 16.34
CA HIS A 347 26.87 4.61 16.82
C HIS A 347 27.58 3.36 17.38
N ASP A 348 26.85 2.28 17.65
CA ASP A 348 27.40 1.01 18.12
C ASP A 348 27.79 0.09 16.94
N LEU A 349 27.37 0.42 15.72
CA LEU A 349 27.67 -0.36 14.55
C LEU A 349 29.16 -0.27 14.21
N ARG A 350 29.65 -1.30 13.55
CA ARG A 350 31.05 -1.38 13.15
C ARG A 350 31.39 -0.37 12.05
N ARG A 351 32.47 0.38 12.24
CA ARG A 351 33.07 1.17 11.16
C ARG A 351 33.41 0.27 9.98
N ASN A 352 33.34 0.80 8.77
CA ASN A 352 33.44 0.04 7.54
C ASN A 352 32.34 -1.03 7.40
N GLY A 353 31.22 -0.91 8.14
CA GLY A 353 30.00 -1.69 7.95
C GLY A 353 29.33 -1.36 6.63
N LEU A 354 28.27 -2.10 6.33
CA LEU A 354 27.46 -1.94 5.13
C LEU A 354 25.97 -1.91 5.51
N TYR A 355 25.25 -0.91 5.03
CA TYR A 355 23.80 -0.82 5.18
C TYR A 355 23.13 -0.90 3.82
N VAL A 356 22.14 -1.78 3.67
CA VAL A 356 21.34 -1.95 2.46
C VAL A 356 19.98 -1.34 2.66
N HIS A 357 19.69 -0.24 1.95
CA HIS A 357 18.37 0.38 1.89
C HIS A 357 17.56 -0.29 0.79
N THR A 358 16.55 -1.10 1.18
CA THR A 358 15.77 -1.88 0.21
C THR A 358 14.27 -1.59 0.30
N GLY A 359 13.89 -0.34 0.04
CA GLY A 359 12.49 0.12 -0.05
C GLY A 359 11.88 0.59 1.27
N ALA A 360 12.64 0.69 2.37
CA ALA A 360 12.16 1.29 3.61
C ALA A 360 12.02 2.82 3.51
N ALA A 361 11.35 3.44 4.50
CA ALA A 361 11.41 4.89 4.66
C ALA A 361 12.83 5.33 5.08
N PRO A 362 13.30 6.51 4.66
CA PRO A 362 12.67 7.46 3.74
C PRO A 362 12.71 6.97 2.29
N LEU A 363 11.59 7.08 1.58
CA LEU A 363 11.38 6.43 0.29
C LEU A 363 12.14 7.07 -0.89
N GLY A 364 12.60 8.30 -0.76
CA GLY A 364 13.31 8.99 -1.84
C GLY A 364 13.70 10.43 -1.50
N GLU A 365 14.39 11.10 -2.42
CA GLU A 365 14.91 12.46 -2.22
C GLU A 365 13.84 13.55 -1.99
N TYR A 366 12.56 13.24 -2.29
CA TYR A 366 11.43 14.13 -1.98
C TYR A 366 11.12 14.18 -0.48
N ASP A 367 11.57 13.17 0.28
CA ASP A 367 11.44 13.14 1.74
C ASP A 367 12.57 13.98 2.36
N PRO A 368 12.26 15.03 3.16
CA PRO A 368 13.28 15.84 3.85
C PRO A 368 14.23 15.02 4.73
N ALA A 369 13.82 13.86 5.20
CA ALA A 369 14.65 12.97 6.02
C ALA A 369 15.68 12.18 5.20
N TYR A 370 15.54 12.09 3.87
CA TYR A 370 16.37 11.21 3.03
C TYR A 370 17.86 11.51 3.13
N LYS A 371 18.27 12.76 2.89
CA LYS A 371 19.69 13.15 2.95
C LYS A 371 20.28 13.04 4.35
N PRO A 372 19.63 13.55 5.43
CA PRO A 372 20.08 13.31 6.80
C PRO A 372 20.20 11.85 7.19
N PHE A 373 19.29 11.00 6.70
CA PHE A 373 19.33 9.55 6.95
C PHE A 373 20.63 8.92 6.45
N PHE A 374 20.99 9.13 5.18
CA PHE A 374 22.23 8.59 4.59
C PHE A 374 23.49 9.26 5.16
N GLN A 375 23.42 10.57 5.47
CA GLN A 375 24.54 11.27 6.12
C GLN A 375 24.86 10.63 7.48
N GLY A 376 23.85 10.21 8.25
CA GLY A 376 24.08 9.55 9.54
C GLY A 376 24.94 8.29 9.44
N PHE A 377 24.79 7.49 8.38
CA PHE A 377 25.67 6.33 8.12
C PHE A 377 27.09 6.77 7.73
N ALA A 378 27.20 7.75 6.85
CA ALA A 378 28.50 8.27 6.42
C ALA A 378 29.31 8.84 7.59
N ASP A 379 28.68 9.53 8.54
CA ASP A 379 29.31 10.09 9.74
C ASP A 379 29.85 8.98 10.68
N GLN A 380 29.35 7.76 10.58
CA GLN A 380 29.81 6.57 11.31
C GLN A 380 30.80 5.70 10.50
N ASP A 381 31.22 6.17 9.32
CA ASP A 381 32.09 5.38 8.42
C ASP A 381 31.44 4.04 8.00
N ILE A 382 30.12 4.09 7.75
CA ILE A 382 29.30 2.98 7.25
C ILE A 382 28.90 3.30 5.81
N GLU A 383 29.19 2.36 4.90
CA GLU A 383 28.74 2.46 3.52
C GLU A 383 27.23 2.16 3.46
N ALA A 384 26.44 3.08 2.89
CA ALA A 384 25.02 2.87 2.67
C ALA A 384 24.72 2.78 1.17
N VAL A 385 24.08 1.69 0.75
CA VAL A 385 23.72 1.42 -0.65
C VAL A 385 22.21 1.23 -0.78
N THR A 386 21.63 1.72 -1.87
CA THR A 386 20.23 1.47 -2.21
C THR A 386 20.16 0.33 -3.23
N ILE A 387 19.47 -0.74 -2.87
CA ILE A 387 19.16 -1.87 -3.74
C ILE A 387 17.65 -2.11 -3.62
N SER A 388 16.87 -1.56 -4.53
CA SER A 388 15.41 -1.66 -4.54
C SER A 388 14.86 -1.54 -5.97
N CYS A 389 13.59 -1.84 -6.16
CA CYS A 389 12.82 -1.54 -7.35
C CYS A 389 11.50 -0.86 -6.95
N SER A 390 10.84 -0.28 -7.94
CA SER A 390 9.57 0.42 -7.74
C SER A 390 8.45 -0.54 -7.34
N GLY A 391 7.49 -0.08 -6.54
CA GLY A 391 6.21 -0.76 -6.31
C GLY A 391 5.22 -0.61 -7.49
N HIS A 392 5.47 0.34 -8.41
CA HIS A 392 4.55 0.74 -9.46
C HIS A 392 5.07 0.42 -10.85
N ALA A 393 4.14 0.18 -11.79
CA ALA A 393 4.45 -0.04 -13.20
C ALA A 393 5.26 1.10 -13.80
N THR A 394 6.21 0.80 -14.69
CA THR A 394 6.86 1.84 -15.51
C THR A 394 5.82 2.56 -16.37
N VAL A 395 6.18 3.73 -16.90
CA VAL A 395 5.28 4.49 -17.78
C VAL A 395 4.86 3.68 -19.01
N GLU A 396 5.80 2.93 -19.58
CA GLU A 396 5.55 2.05 -20.72
C GLU A 396 4.56 0.92 -20.36
N LYS A 397 4.74 0.32 -19.18
CA LYS A 397 3.84 -0.70 -18.66
C LYS A 397 2.47 -0.15 -18.26
N ALA A 398 2.39 1.10 -17.81
CA ALA A 398 1.12 1.76 -17.57
C ALA A 398 0.31 1.94 -18.86
N PHE A 399 0.95 2.26 -20.00
CA PHE A 399 0.29 2.25 -21.31
C PHE A 399 -0.09 0.84 -21.75
N GLU A 400 0.72 -0.19 -21.46
CA GLU A 400 0.37 -1.60 -21.71
C GLU A 400 -0.91 -2.01 -20.96
N ILE A 401 -1.15 -1.50 -19.75
CA ILE A 401 -2.41 -1.70 -19.01
C ILE A 401 -3.60 -1.17 -19.83
N ILE A 402 -3.50 0.06 -20.33
CA ILE A 402 -4.56 0.68 -21.12
C ILE A 402 -4.81 -0.12 -22.42
N ASP A 403 -3.73 -0.53 -23.09
CA ASP A 403 -3.80 -1.32 -24.34
C ASP A 403 -4.39 -2.72 -24.12
N ALA A 404 -4.15 -3.33 -22.97
CA ALA A 404 -4.71 -4.64 -22.62
C ALA A 404 -6.20 -4.56 -22.24
N VAL A 405 -6.59 -3.56 -21.47
CA VAL A 405 -7.98 -3.39 -21.02
C VAL A 405 -8.86 -2.77 -22.12
N ARG A 406 -8.36 -1.80 -22.88
CA ARG A 406 -9.09 -1.07 -23.95
C ARG A 406 -10.39 -0.46 -23.44
N PRO A 407 -10.35 0.38 -22.41
CA PRO A 407 -11.54 0.87 -21.74
C PRO A 407 -12.27 1.92 -22.60
N ARG A 408 -13.61 1.95 -22.53
CA ARG A 408 -14.41 3.04 -23.10
C ARG A 408 -14.14 4.37 -22.38
N LEU A 409 -13.94 4.33 -21.03
CA LEU A 409 -13.58 5.48 -20.21
C LEU A 409 -12.34 5.15 -19.38
N LEU A 410 -11.34 6.02 -19.43
CA LEU A 410 -10.16 5.97 -18.60
C LEU A 410 -10.21 7.06 -17.54
N PHE A 411 -10.03 6.69 -16.26
CA PHE A 411 -9.92 7.57 -15.10
C PHE A 411 -8.54 7.39 -14.46
N PRO A 412 -7.54 8.19 -14.81
CA PRO A 412 -6.26 8.14 -14.14
C PRO A 412 -6.38 8.80 -12.76
N VAL A 413 -5.97 8.06 -11.72
CA VAL A 413 -5.95 8.46 -10.31
C VAL A 413 -4.56 8.21 -9.74
N HIS A 414 -4.34 8.46 -8.44
CA HIS A 414 -3.10 8.13 -7.75
C HIS A 414 -1.85 8.65 -8.49
N GLY A 415 -1.88 9.93 -8.87
CA GLY A 415 -0.77 10.56 -9.59
C GLY A 415 -0.94 12.07 -9.70
N GLU A 416 0.18 12.80 -9.74
CA GLU A 416 0.21 14.27 -9.80
C GLU A 416 -0.08 14.81 -11.21
N HIS A 417 0.22 14.02 -12.25
CA HIS A 417 0.15 14.43 -13.65
C HIS A 417 -0.72 13.48 -14.50
N PRO A 418 -2.01 13.27 -14.13
CA PRO A 418 -2.90 12.35 -14.85
C PRO A 418 -3.14 12.75 -16.32
N GLU A 419 -2.98 14.05 -16.66
CA GLU A 419 -3.12 14.57 -18.01
C GLU A 419 -2.06 14.06 -19.01
N ARG A 420 -1.03 13.38 -18.53
CA ARG A 420 0.02 12.78 -19.38
C ARG A 420 -0.38 11.42 -19.95
N TYR A 421 -1.46 10.82 -19.45
CA TYR A 421 -2.05 9.62 -20.05
C TYR A 421 -2.81 9.94 -21.33
N ARG A 422 -3.10 8.90 -22.10
CA ARG A 422 -4.03 8.94 -23.23
C ARG A 422 -4.82 7.63 -23.29
N ASN A 423 -6.00 7.69 -23.84
CA ASN A 423 -6.83 6.51 -24.12
C ASN A 423 -7.17 6.48 -25.60
N ASP A 424 -6.52 5.61 -26.37
CA ASP A 424 -6.72 5.48 -27.81
C ASP A 424 -7.99 4.65 -28.13
N TYR A 425 -8.69 4.11 -27.14
CA TYR A 425 -9.87 3.24 -27.26
C TYR A 425 -11.18 3.94 -26.91
N GLY A 426 -11.13 5.11 -26.30
CA GLY A 426 -12.29 5.84 -25.84
C GLY A 426 -11.93 7.18 -25.23
N ALA A 427 -12.77 7.69 -24.34
CA ALA A 427 -12.50 8.95 -23.68
C ALA A 427 -11.59 8.78 -22.45
N MET A 428 -10.81 9.79 -22.15
CA MET A 428 -10.13 9.96 -20.85
C MET A 428 -10.81 11.10 -20.10
N VAL A 429 -11.18 10.85 -18.86
CA VAL A 429 -11.76 11.83 -17.95
C VAL A 429 -10.76 12.08 -16.83
N LEU A 430 -10.35 13.32 -16.65
CA LEU A 430 -9.50 13.72 -15.52
C LEU A 430 -10.40 13.98 -14.33
N PRO A 431 -10.33 13.15 -13.27
CA PRO A 431 -11.16 13.37 -12.09
C PRO A 431 -10.82 14.67 -11.37
N GLU A 432 -11.83 15.22 -10.71
CA GLU A 432 -11.70 16.31 -9.73
C GLU A 432 -12.38 15.88 -8.43
N PRO A 433 -11.96 16.40 -7.25
CA PRO A 433 -12.62 16.08 -5.99
C PRO A 433 -14.12 16.38 -6.01
N GLY A 434 -14.93 15.37 -5.71
CA GLY A 434 -16.40 15.45 -5.73
C GLY A 434 -17.02 15.23 -7.12
N LEU A 435 -16.25 15.01 -8.17
CA LEU A 435 -16.79 14.68 -9.49
C LEU A 435 -17.53 13.35 -9.44
N THR A 436 -18.75 13.34 -9.93
CA THR A 436 -19.54 12.13 -10.19
C THR A 436 -19.73 11.96 -11.70
N VAL A 437 -19.36 10.80 -12.23
CA VAL A 437 -19.55 10.43 -13.65
C VAL A 437 -20.55 9.30 -13.73
N GLU A 438 -21.54 9.46 -14.63
CA GLU A 438 -22.50 8.40 -14.97
C GLU A 438 -22.00 7.63 -16.19
N LEU A 439 -22.03 6.28 -16.15
CA LEU A 439 -21.55 5.39 -17.21
C LEU A 439 -22.62 5.07 -18.25
#